data_8079d8d70d65b40f465500fc8380ff5b
#
_entry.id   8079d8d70d65b40f465500fc8380ff5b
#
_cell.length_a   1.000
_cell.length_b   1.000
_cell.length_c   1.000
_cell.angle_alpha   90.00
_cell.angle_beta   90.00
_cell.angle_gamma   90.00
#
_symmetry.space_group_name_H-M   'P 1'
#
loop_
_entity.id
_entity.type
_entity.pdbx_description
1 polymer ?
#
loop_
_entity_poly.entity_id
_entity_poly.type
_entity_poly.pdbx_seq_one_letter_code
_entity_poly.pdbx_strand_id
1 'polypeptide(L)'
;TMTASRIGRRGPVANTMWRTVTLSFTALLLATCPFIAEGFGTIPDSVIYFHVTLNLIISGTGLFIIKPFARIADRIIPEKKADAKTGGEAADLFAKENLISSGMSLNVARTELQRITGDVRNFWHDIEIMLRINPADGEILILHDRGNYINQRTSTMTRYLGLVMRGQLTTAEAIEWQYLKNANGSIKVALNTIDRIITVIMNEKCRKNRSFTPDGLKELQALHHRVGVCLEQLAMILAEKDLEKRRALCNTLNNEREAILRDSYELTLRHMERVSRGLSGAIDTSALHLELQSLFNRVVGIIGSAASMDYGTPNDPEPQG
;
A
#
# COMPACT_ATOMS: atom_id res chain seq x y z
N THR A 1 -10.52 10.45 6.13
CA THR A 1 -10.95 9.23 6.85
C THR A 1 -11.81 8.28 6.02
N MET A 2 -12.25 8.65 4.80
CA MET A 2 -13.12 7.81 3.95
C MET A 2 -12.37 6.76 3.12
N THR A 3 -11.06 6.81 3.01
CA THR A 3 -10.23 5.93 2.16
C THR A 3 -9.59 4.74 2.88
N ALA A 4 -9.76 4.61 4.20
CA ALA A 4 -9.24 3.45 4.93
C ALA A 4 -10.08 2.20 4.64
N SER A 5 -9.41 1.05 4.45
CA SER A 5 -10.07 -0.26 4.35
C SER A 5 -11.04 -0.48 5.52
N ARG A 6 -12.10 -1.28 5.35
CA ARG A 6 -13.07 -1.55 6.43
C ARG A 6 -12.38 -2.02 7.72
N ILE A 7 -11.35 -2.85 7.60
CA ILE A 7 -10.53 -3.30 8.73
C ILE A 7 -9.78 -2.13 9.38
N GLY A 8 -9.20 -1.23 8.58
CA GLY A 8 -8.52 -0.03 9.07
C GLY A 8 -9.42 0.97 9.80
N ARG A 9 -10.74 0.90 9.59
CA ARG A 9 -11.73 1.75 10.30
C ARG A 9 -12.11 1.22 11.68
N ARG A 10 -11.88 -0.05 11.98
CA ARG A 10 -12.25 -0.67 13.26
C ARG A 10 -11.54 -0.02 14.44
N GLY A 11 -10.25 0.23 14.32
CA GLY A 11 -9.47 0.89 15.37
C GLY A 11 -9.96 2.31 15.69
N PRO A 12 -10.07 3.22 14.70
CA PRO A 12 -10.64 4.56 14.89
C PRO A 12 -12.05 4.54 15.46
N VAL A 13 -12.94 3.66 14.98
CA VAL A 13 -14.32 3.54 15.49
C VAL A 13 -14.32 3.09 16.94
N ALA A 14 -13.58 2.06 17.30
CA ALA A 14 -13.47 1.58 18.68
C ALA A 14 -12.92 2.67 19.63
N ASN A 15 -11.91 3.42 19.18
CA ASN A 15 -11.33 4.51 19.96
C ASN A 15 -12.33 5.67 20.14
N THR A 16 -13.08 6.03 19.10
CA THR A 16 -14.11 7.08 19.18
C THR A 16 -15.23 6.67 20.14
N MET A 17 -15.72 5.44 20.01
CA MET A 17 -16.75 4.89 20.90
C MET A 17 -16.28 4.91 22.36
N TRP A 18 -15.04 4.46 22.62
CA TRP A 18 -14.47 4.45 23.96
C TRP A 18 -14.37 5.87 24.54
N ARG A 19 -13.84 6.82 23.78
CA ARG A 19 -13.75 8.23 24.22
C ARG A 19 -15.12 8.84 24.49
N THR A 20 -16.13 8.58 23.65
CA THR A 20 -17.49 9.07 23.84
C THR A 20 -18.09 8.53 25.14
N VAL A 21 -17.98 7.23 25.40
CA VAL A 21 -18.48 6.60 26.63
C VAL A 21 -17.80 7.19 27.86
N THR A 22 -16.47 7.35 27.82
CA THR A 22 -15.71 7.87 28.96
C THR A 22 -16.03 9.33 29.21
N LEU A 23 -16.16 10.17 28.18
CA LEU A 23 -16.54 11.57 28.33
C LEU A 23 -17.95 11.71 28.88
N SER A 24 -18.92 10.92 28.40
CA SER A 24 -20.31 10.91 28.91
C SER A 24 -20.35 10.49 30.37
N PHE A 25 -19.61 9.46 30.75
CA PHE A 25 -19.50 9.01 32.13
C PHE A 25 -18.86 10.07 33.03
N THR A 26 -17.78 10.74 32.57
CA THR A 26 -17.16 11.82 33.31
C THR A 26 -18.08 13.02 33.51
N ALA A 27 -18.82 13.41 32.46
CA ALA A 27 -19.79 14.48 32.55
C ALA A 27 -20.91 14.16 33.57
N LEU A 28 -21.41 12.92 33.56
CA LEU A 28 -22.40 12.44 34.52
C LEU A 28 -21.84 12.44 35.96
N LEU A 29 -20.60 11.98 36.13
CA LEU A 29 -19.93 11.96 37.42
C LEU A 29 -19.77 13.35 38.00
N LEU A 30 -19.35 14.34 37.21
CA LEU A 30 -19.23 15.73 37.62
C LEU A 30 -20.58 16.36 37.95
N ALA A 31 -21.64 16.00 37.21
CA ALA A 31 -22.98 16.50 37.47
C ALA A 31 -23.61 15.91 38.75
N THR A 32 -23.28 14.65 39.07
CA THR A 32 -23.83 13.97 40.28
C THR A 32 -22.98 14.15 41.53
N CYS A 33 -21.69 14.46 41.37
CA CYS A 33 -20.73 14.60 42.47
C CYS A 33 -19.99 15.94 42.40
N PRO A 34 -20.65 17.08 42.68
CA PRO A 34 -20.09 18.43 42.54
C PRO A 34 -18.83 18.67 43.38
N PHE A 35 -18.68 17.95 44.51
CA PHE A 35 -17.48 18.02 45.35
C PHE A 35 -16.18 17.66 44.60
N ILE A 36 -16.28 16.84 43.53
CA ILE A 36 -15.12 16.51 42.69
C ILE A 36 -14.69 17.76 41.89
N ALA A 37 -15.67 18.48 41.31
CA ALA A 37 -15.39 19.70 40.57
C ALA A 37 -14.83 20.81 41.49
N GLU A 38 -15.37 20.95 42.72
CA GLU A 38 -14.92 21.90 43.72
C GLU A 38 -13.48 21.59 44.16
N GLY A 39 -13.11 20.32 44.34
CA GLY A 39 -11.75 19.89 44.69
C GLY A 39 -10.72 20.28 43.65
N PHE A 40 -11.07 20.25 42.40
CA PHE A 40 -10.18 20.72 41.29
C PHE A 40 -10.13 22.26 41.21
N GLY A 41 -11.23 22.96 41.53
CA GLY A 41 -11.31 24.43 41.45
C GLY A 41 -10.41 25.19 42.38
N THR A 42 -9.88 24.56 43.45
CA THR A 42 -9.00 25.17 44.45
C THR A 42 -7.51 25.10 44.07
N ILE A 43 -7.15 24.39 43.00
CA ILE A 43 -5.76 24.18 42.60
C ILE A 43 -5.41 25.12 41.44
N PRO A 44 -4.31 25.92 41.52
CA PRO A 44 -3.79 26.61 40.35
C PRO A 44 -3.56 25.62 39.18
N ASP A 45 -3.90 26.02 37.96
CA ASP A 45 -3.83 25.15 36.79
C ASP A 45 -4.75 23.91 36.82
N SER A 46 -5.83 23.96 37.59
CA SER A 46 -6.80 22.87 37.78
C SER A 46 -7.28 22.23 36.46
N VAL A 47 -7.44 23.02 35.41
CA VAL A 47 -7.83 22.54 34.08
C VAL A 47 -6.79 21.58 33.48
N ILE A 48 -5.51 21.87 33.66
CA ILE A 48 -4.40 21.04 33.19
C ILE A 48 -4.37 19.71 33.94
N TYR A 49 -4.43 19.78 35.30
CA TYR A 49 -4.45 18.58 36.15
C TYR A 49 -5.69 17.71 35.89
N PHE A 50 -6.85 18.30 35.69
CA PHE A 50 -8.06 17.58 35.33
C PHE A 50 -7.91 16.88 33.98
N HIS A 51 -7.39 17.58 32.98
CA HIS A 51 -7.17 17.03 31.65
C HIS A 51 -6.16 15.87 31.66
N VAL A 52 -5.04 16.00 32.32
CA VAL A 52 -4.02 14.96 32.47
C VAL A 52 -4.59 13.74 33.20
N THR A 53 -5.26 13.96 34.34
CA THR A 53 -5.85 12.88 35.13
C THR A 53 -6.91 12.12 34.31
N LEU A 54 -7.78 12.84 33.63
CA LEU A 54 -8.80 12.25 32.77
C LEU A 54 -8.19 11.40 31.65
N ASN A 55 -7.16 11.88 30.96
CA ASN A 55 -6.47 11.12 29.93
C ASN A 55 -5.75 9.87 30.48
N LEU A 56 -5.20 9.94 31.68
CA LEU A 56 -4.58 8.81 32.35
C LEU A 56 -5.61 7.72 32.69
N ILE A 57 -6.77 8.11 33.19
CA ILE A 57 -7.91 7.20 33.47
C ILE A 57 -8.42 6.58 32.18
N ILE A 58 -8.62 7.38 31.12
CA ILE A 58 -9.07 6.90 29.81
C ILE A 58 -8.07 5.88 29.23
N SER A 59 -6.78 6.17 29.32
CA SER A 59 -5.74 5.29 28.80
C SER A 59 -5.61 4.02 29.63
N GLY A 60 -5.60 4.13 30.94
CA GLY A 60 -5.48 2.99 31.84
C GLY A 60 -6.67 2.04 31.74
N THR A 61 -7.88 2.55 31.79
CA THR A 61 -9.10 1.74 31.67
C THR A 61 -9.28 1.19 30.26
N GLY A 62 -8.82 1.92 29.23
CA GLY A 62 -8.85 1.47 27.83
C GLY A 62 -8.08 0.17 27.62
N LEU A 63 -6.97 -0.06 28.32
CA LEU A 63 -6.19 -1.29 28.22
C LEU A 63 -7.01 -2.55 28.62
N PHE A 64 -7.87 -2.44 29.61
CA PHE A 64 -8.68 -3.58 30.08
C PHE A 64 -9.93 -3.82 29.22
N ILE A 65 -10.44 -2.77 28.57
CA ILE A 65 -11.72 -2.82 27.84
C ILE A 65 -11.53 -2.93 26.31
N ILE A 66 -10.29 -2.92 25.81
CA ILE A 66 -9.99 -2.98 24.38
C ILE A 66 -10.60 -4.22 23.69
N LYS A 67 -10.61 -5.37 24.36
CA LYS A 67 -11.16 -6.63 23.80
C LYS A 67 -12.68 -6.59 23.59
N PRO A 68 -13.52 -6.16 24.56
CA PRO A 68 -14.96 -6.01 24.32
C PRO A 68 -15.29 -4.98 23.25
N PHE A 69 -14.60 -3.83 23.22
CA PHE A 69 -14.84 -2.82 22.18
C PHE A 69 -14.40 -3.28 20.78
N ALA A 70 -13.33 -4.06 20.67
CA ALA A 70 -12.95 -4.70 19.42
C ALA A 70 -14.04 -5.65 18.91
N ARG A 71 -14.66 -6.46 19.78
CA ARG A 71 -15.79 -7.34 19.40
C ARG A 71 -17.03 -6.56 18.94
N ILE A 72 -17.32 -5.42 19.57
CA ILE A 72 -18.43 -4.55 19.16
C ILE A 72 -18.11 -3.92 17.79
N ALA A 73 -16.89 -3.41 17.60
CA ALA A 73 -16.43 -2.87 16.31
C ALA A 73 -16.49 -3.93 15.18
N ASP A 74 -16.16 -5.19 15.48
CA ASP A 74 -16.31 -6.33 14.55
C ASP A 74 -17.77 -6.59 14.15
N ARG A 75 -18.74 -6.36 15.08
CA ARG A 75 -20.17 -6.48 14.77
C ARG A 75 -20.70 -5.30 13.95
N ILE A 76 -20.23 -4.08 14.23
CA ILE A 76 -20.66 -2.87 13.52
C ILE A 76 -20.06 -2.81 12.12
N ILE A 77 -18.82 -3.30 11.96
CA ILE A 77 -18.10 -3.36 10.69
C ILE A 77 -17.79 -4.84 10.39
N PRO A 78 -18.80 -5.64 10.01
CA PRO A 78 -18.59 -7.04 9.71
C PRO A 78 -17.62 -7.20 8.54
N GLU A 79 -16.70 -8.14 8.65
CA GLU A 79 -15.98 -8.62 7.46
C GLU A 79 -17.03 -9.15 6.48
N LYS A 80 -17.09 -8.56 5.27
CA LYS A 80 -17.71 -9.29 4.18
C LYS A 80 -16.93 -10.59 4.06
N LYS A 81 -17.54 -11.72 4.40
CA LYS A 81 -16.99 -13.03 3.98
C LYS A 81 -16.80 -12.85 2.47
N ALA A 82 -15.53 -12.87 2.05
CA ALA A 82 -15.21 -12.87 0.62
C ALA A 82 -16.07 -13.95 0.00
N ASP A 83 -16.86 -13.57 -1.00
CA ASP A 83 -17.70 -14.52 -1.71
C ASP A 83 -16.84 -15.72 -2.08
N ALA A 84 -17.24 -16.89 -1.60
CA ALA A 84 -16.49 -18.15 -1.72
C ALA A 84 -16.24 -18.57 -3.18
N LYS A 85 -16.77 -17.84 -4.14
CA LYS A 85 -16.62 -18.09 -5.58
C LYS A 85 -15.33 -17.53 -6.19
N THR A 86 -14.70 -16.50 -5.59
CA THR A 86 -13.42 -15.95 -6.09
C THR A 86 -12.21 -16.42 -5.26
N GLY A 87 -12.45 -17.07 -4.12
CA GLY A 87 -11.41 -17.59 -3.23
C GLY A 87 -10.96 -19.03 -3.54
N GLY A 88 -11.65 -19.72 -4.47
CA GLY A 88 -11.41 -21.14 -4.72
C GLY A 88 -10.00 -21.46 -5.20
N GLU A 89 -9.51 -20.75 -6.21
CA GLU A 89 -8.15 -20.98 -6.74
C GLU A 89 -7.03 -20.60 -5.77
N ALA A 90 -7.19 -19.49 -5.03
CA ALA A 90 -6.20 -19.08 -4.03
C ALA A 90 -6.25 -19.97 -2.77
N ALA A 91 -7.42 -20.50 -2.39
CA ALA A 91 -7.57 -21.41 -1.28
C ALA A 91 -6.98 -22.80 -1.59
N ASP A 92 -7.10 -23.29 -2.83
CA ASP A 92 -6.51 -24.57 -3.28
C ASP A 92 -4.98 -24.50 -3.35
N LEU A 93 -4.40 -23.35 -3.75
CA LEU A 93 -2.95 -23.14 -3.75
C LEU A 93 -2.33 -23.22 -2.34
N PHE A 94 -3.12 -22.93 -1.31
CA PHE A 94 -2.71 -22.91 0.10
C PHE A 94 -3.26 -24.09 0.89
N ALA A 95 -3.74 -25.14 0.22
CA ALA A 95 -4.13 -26.38 0.88
C ALA A 95 -2.97 -26.89 1.76
N LYS A 96 -3.28 -27.44 2.93
CA LYS A 96 -2.29 -27.94 3.90
C LYS A 96 -1.28 -28.91 3.28
N GLU A 97 -1.65 -29.55 2.19
CA GLU A 97 -0.82 -30.48 1.42
C GLU A 97 0.41 -29.82 0.78
N ASN A 98 0.32 -28.50 0.46
CA ASN A 98 1.45 -27.75 -0.10
C ASN A 98 2.47 -27.28 0.96
N LEU A 99 2.24 -27.52 2.23
CA LEU A 99 3.16 -27.21 3.34
C LEU A 99 4.04 -28.39 3.75
N ILE A 100 4.04 -29.51 3.00
CA ILE A 100 4.77 -30.73 3.34
C ILE A 100 6.29 -30.53 3.22
N SER A 101 6.75 -29.63 2.35
CA SER A 101 8.17 -29.28 2.16
C SER A 101 8.33 -27.78 2.04
N SER A 102 9.29 -27.21 2.79
CA SER A 102 9.62 -25.78 2.75
C SER A 102 10.00 -25.32 1.36
N GLY A 103 10.84 -26.08 0.65
CA GLY A 103 11.25 -25.77 -0.73
C GLY A 103 10.08 -25.78 -1.72
N MET A 104 9.14 -26.73 -1.60
CA MET A 104 7.94 -26.76 -2.43
C MET A 104 7.04 -25.55 -2.12
N SER A 105 6.87 -25.24 -0.85
CA SER A 105 6.08 -24.07 -0.41
C SER A 105 6.63 -22.75 -0.93
N LEU A 106 7.95 -22.58 -0.92
CA LEU A 106 8.60 -21.38 -1.48
C LEU A 106 8.46 -21.30 -3.01
N ASN A 107 8.52 -22.43 -3.70
CA ASN A 107 8.30 -22.45 -5.16
C ASN A 107 6.84 -22.09 -5.52
N VAL A 108 5.85 -22.55 -4.73
CA VAL A 108 4.44 -22.14 -4.87
C VAL A 108 4.29 -20.63 -4.62
N ALA A 109 4.92 -20.10 -3.56
CA ALA A 109 4.91 -18.68 -3.25
C ALA A 109 5.51 -17.85 -4.39
N ARG A 110 6.63 -18.27 -4.94
CA ARG A 110 7.30 -17.61 -6.08
C ARG A 110 6.39 -17.57 -7.30
N THR A 111 5.79 -18.70 -7.68
CA THR A 111 4.88 -18.79 -8.83
C THR A 111 3.67 -17.89 -8.66
N GLU A 112 3.11 -17.83 -7.45
CA GLU A 112 1.95 -16.98 -7.17
C GLU A 112 2.33 -15.49 -7.18
N LEU A 113 3.51 -15.11 -6.67
CA LEU A 113 4.00 -13.73 -6.79
C LEU A 113 4.22 -13.28 -8.24
N GLN A 114 4.68 -14.18 -9.12
CA GLN A 114 4.75 -13.91 -10.56
C GLN A 114 3.37 -13.59 -11.14
N ARG A 115 2.36 -14.39 -10.81
CA ARG A 115 0.98 -14.16 -11.26
C ARG A 115 0.43 -12.84 -10.75
N ILE A 116 0.62 -12.56 -9.44
CA ILE A 116 0.22 -11.29 -8.84
C ILE A 116 0.91 -10.10 -9.53
N THR A 117 2.20 -10.21 -9.85
CA THR A 117 2.93 -9.16 -10.56
C THR A 117 2.40 -8.96 -11.98
N GLY A 118 2.03 -10.03 -12.66
CA GLY A 118 1.35 -9.97 -13.96
C GLY A 118 0.00 -9.24 -13.88
N ASP A 119 -0.79 -9.52 -12.85
CA ASP A 119 -2.06 -8.83 -12.62
C ASP A 119 -1.85 -7.34 -12.31
N VAL A 120 -0.82 -6.99 -11.53
CA VAL A 120 -0.45 -5.59 -11.25
C VAL A 120 -0.02 -4.89 -12.53
N ARG A 121 0.75 -5.55 -13.42
CA ARG A 121 1.12 -5.01 -14.73
C ARG A 121 -0.11 -4.73 -15.61
N ASN A 122 -1.05 -5.66 -15.65
CA ASN A 122 -2.29 -5.47 -16.40
C ASN A 122 -3.13 -4.33 -15.81
N PHE A 123 -3.20 -4.23 -14.48
CA PHE A 123 -3.88 -3.13 -13.81
C PHE A 123 -3.18 -1.78 -14.04
N TRP A 124 -1.86 -1.77 -14.15
CA TRP A 124 -1.09 -0.60 -14.57
C TRP A 124 -1.45 -0.17 -15.98
N HIS A 125 -1.59 -1.11 -16.91
CA HIS A 125 -1.95 -0.82 -18.30
C HIS A 125 -3.32 -0.11 -18.43
N ASP A 126 -4.27 -0.45 -17.56
CA ASP A 126 -5.60 0.20 -17.56
C ASP A 126 -5.52 1.72 -17.32
N ILE A 127 -4.47 2.22 -16.64
CA ILE A 127 -4.25 3.66 -16.40
C ILE A 127 -4.04 4.43 -17.70
N GLU A 128 -3.41 3.82 -18.72
CA GLU A 128 -3.17 4.48 -20.00
C GLU A 128 -4.48 4.98 -20.64
N ILE A 129 -5.52 4.17 -20.54
CA ILE A 129 -6.86 4.55 -21.05
C ILE A 129 -7.36 5.79 -20.31
N MET A 130 -7.22 5.83 -18.99
CA MET A 130 -7.66 6.96 -18.18
C MET A 130 -6.87 8.25 -18.45
N LEU A 131 -5.61 8.15 -18.87
CA LEU A 131 -4.82 9.31 -19.29
C LEU A 131 -5.41 9.96 -20.56
N ARG A 132 -5.91 9.17 -21.49
CA ARG A 132 -6.40 9.59 -22.80
C ARG A 132 -7.86 10.05 -22.79
N ILE A 133 -8.72 9.27 -22.17
CA ILE A 133 -10.17 9.50 -22.15
C ILE A 133 -10.69 9.62 -20.70
N ASN A 134 -11.91 10.10 -20.56
CA ASN A 134 -12.63 10.07 -19.29
C ASN A 134 -13.53 8.82 -19.31
N PRO A 135 -13.18 7.78 -18.53
CA PRO A 135 -13.97 6.55 -18.48
C PRO A 135 -15.32 6.79 -17.83
N ALA A 136 -16.31 5.96 -18.18
CA ALA A 136 -17.60 5.97 -17.53
C ALA A 136 -17.52 5.45 -16.07
N ASP A 137 -18.48 5.83 -15.22
CA ASP A 137 -18.49 5.42 -13.81
C ASP A 137 -18.45 3.89 -13.63
N GLY A 138 -19.08 3.13 -14.54
CA GLY A 138 -19.07 1.68 -14.51
C GLY A 138 -17.67 1.08 -14.76
N GLU A 139 -16.86 1.69 -15.62
CA GLU A 139 -15.49 1.26 -15.90
C GLU A 139 -14.58 1.51 -14.71
N ILE A 140 -14.78 2.63 -14.01
CA ILE A 140 -14.05 2.97 -12.79
C ILE A 140 -14.34 1.94 -11.69
N LEU A 141 -15.58 1.49 -11.57
CA LEU A 141 -15.96 0.46 -10.60
C LEU A 141 -15.24 -0.87 -10.89
N ILE A 142 -15.14 -1.26 -12.15
CA ILE A 142 -14.40 -2.46 -12.57
C ILE A 142 -12.92 -2.36 -12.20
N LEU A 143 -12.30 -1.17 -12.35
CA LEU A 143 -10.91 -0.94 -11.95
C LEU A 143 -10.72 -1.08 -10.44
N HIS A 144 -11.62 -0.53 -9.64
CA HIS A 144 -11.58 -0.69 -8.18
C HIS A 144 -11.76 -2.15 -7.75
N ASP A 145 -12.64 -2.89 -8.39
CA ASP A 145 -12.85 -4.32 -8.09
C ASP A 145 -11.59 -5.14 -8.46
N ARG A 146 -10.95 -4.83 -9.58
CA ARG A 146 -9.67 -5.45 -9.96
C ARG A 146 -8.57 -5.14 -8.94
N GLY A 147 -8.40 -3.90 -8.53
CA GLY A 147 -7.44 -3.50 -7.49
C GLY A 147 -7.70 -4.22 -6.17
N ASN A 148 -8.96 -4.33 -5.74
CA ASN A 148 -9.37 -5.06 -4.54
C ASN A 148 -9.05 -6.56 -4.63
N TYR A 149 -9.30 -7.19 -5.78
CA TYR A 149 -8.97 -8.59 -6.02
C TYR A 149 -7.45 -8.85 -5.87
N ILE A 150 -6.61 -8.04 -6.53
CA ILE A 150 -5.15 -8.18 -6.44
C ILE A 150 -4.68 -7.94 -4.99
N ASN A 151 -5.24 -6.95 -4.29
CA ASN A 151 -4.90 -6.67 -2.88
C ASN A 151 -5.28 -7.84 -1.95
N GLN A 152 -6.38 -8.54 -2.24
CA GLN A 152 -6.76 -9.75 -1.50
C GLN A 152 -5.74 -10.86 -1.73
N ARG A 153 -5.26 -11.07 -2.95
CA ARG A 153 -4.22 -12.07 -3.28
C ARG A 153 -2.90 -11.76 -2.56
N THR A 154 -2.42 -10.51 -2.58
CA THR A 154 -1.20 -10.11 -1.84
C THR A 154 -1.35 -10.33 -0.33
N SER A 155 -2.54 -10.09 0.21
CA SER A 155 -2.83 -10.31 1.64
C SER A 155 -2.89 -11.81 1.99
N THR A 156 -3.39 -12.63 1.09
CA THR A 156 -3.40 -14.09 1.22
C THR A 156 -1.99 -14.65 1.14
N MET A 157 -1.16 -14.12 0.22
CA MET A 157 0.26 -14.45 0.12
C MET A 157 1.02 -14.11 1.41
N THR A 158 0.76 -12.95 2.02
CA THR A 158 1.37 -12.59 3.31
C THR A 158 1.07 -13.63 4.40
N ARG A 159 -0.18 -14.12 4.46
CA ARG A 159 -0.57 -15.16 5.41
C ARG A 159 0.11 -16.50 5.11
N TYR A 160 0.19 -16.87 3.84
CA TYR A 160 0.86 -18.10 3.40
C TYR A 160 2.34 -18.10 3.78
N LEU A 161 3.07 -17.04 3.44
CA LEU A 161 4.48 -16.89 3.84
C LEU A 161 4.66 -16.92 5.36
N GLY A 162 3.70 -16.39 6.13
CA GLY A 162 3.69 -16.51 7.59
C GLY A 162 3.52 -17.96 8.09
N LEU A 163 2.84 -18.82 7.34
CA LEU A 163 2.73 -20.25 7.65
C LEU A 163 4.02 -21.00 7.29
N VAL A 164 4.61 -20.71 6.13
CA VAL A 164 5.89 -21.31 5.69
C VAL A 164 7.00 -21.06 6.70
N MET A 165 7.07 -19.84 7.27
CA MET A 165 8.07 -19.49 8.29
C MET A 165 7.98 -20.34 9.57
N ARG A 166 6.82 -20.91 9.90
CA ARG A 166 6.65 -21.77 11.07
C ARG A 166 7.28 -23.16 10.90
N GLY A 167 7.63 -23.53 9.66
CA GLY A 167 8.41 -24.73 9.37
C GLY A 167 9.90 -24.51 9.68
N GLN A 168 10.65 -25.62 9.68
CA GLN A 168 12.11 -25.55 9.77
C GLN A 168 12.68 -25.20 8.38
N LEU A 169 13.21 -23.99 8.23
CA LEU A 169 13.86 -23.53 7.01
C LEU A 169 15.37 -23.73 7.12
N THR A 170 16.00 -24.19 6.06
CA THR A 170 17.45 -24.09 5.90
C THR A 170 17.85 -22.62 5.71
N THR A 171 19.13 -22.28 5.86
CA THR A 171 19.63 -20.93 5.65
C THR A 171 19.28 -20.40 4.25
N ALA A 172 19.45 -21.20 3.21
CA ALA A 172 19.10 -20.84 1.84
C ALA A 172 17.59 -20.58 1.66
N GLU A 173 16.75 -21.43 2.26
CA GLU A 173 15.29 -21.25 2.23
C GLU A 173 14.85 -20.02 3.04
N ALA A 174 15.51 -19.69 4.13
CA ALA A 174 15.23 -18.50 4.92
C ALA A 174 15.54 -17.21 4.13
N ILE A 175 16.65 -17.18 3.39
CA ILE A 175 17.00 -16.08 2.48
C ILE A 175 15.94 -15.93 1.39
N GLU A 176 15.56 -17.02 0.75
CA GLU A 176 14.52 -17.02 -0.27
C GLU A 176 13.16 -16.58 0.29
N TRP A 177 12.76 -17.08 1.46
CA TRP A 177 11.56 -16.66 2.15
C TRP A 177 11.55 -15.16 2.42
N GLN A 178 12.66 -14.61 2.92
CA GLN A 178 12.79 -13.18 3.21
C GLN A 178 12.63 -12.36 1.93
N TYR A 179 13.24 -12.79 0.83
CA TYR A 179 13.10 -12.17 -0.48
C TYR A 179 11.65 -12.13 -0.94
N LEU A 180 10.96 -13.29 -0.95
CA LEU A 180 9.57 -13.37 -1.39
C LEU A 180 8.63 -12.55 -0.50
N LYS A 181 8.89 -12.51 0.80
CA LYS A 181 8.15 -11.67 1.76
C LYS A 181 8.31 -10.18 1.45
N ASN A 182 9.55 -9.73 1.21
CA ASN A 182 9.85 -8.34 0.90
C ASN A 182 9.25 -7.94 -0.46
N ALA A 183 9.39 -8.80 -1.47
CA ALA A 183 8.79 -8.58 -2.79
C ALA A 183 7.27 -8.45 -2.71
N ASN A 184 6.58 -9.35 -1.96
CA ASN A 184 5.13 -9.24 -1.74
C ASN A 184 4.73 -7.94 -1.04
N GLY A 185 5.50 -7.51 -0.05
CA GLY A 185 5.29 -6.23 0.64
C GLY A 185 5.40 -5.04 -0.30
N SER A 186 6.44 -5.01 -1.13
CA SER A 186 6.66 -3.94 -2.12
C SER A 186 5.59 -3.95 -3.21
N ILE A 187 5.19 -5.10 -3.73
CA ILE A 187 4.09 -5.25 -4.70
C ILE A 187 2.79 -4.67 -4.13
N LYS A 188 2.50 -4.95 -2.84
CA LYS A 188 1.33 -4.38 -2.17
C LYS A 188 1.38 -2.86 -2.06
N VAL A 189 2.56 -2.29 -1.79
CA VAL A 189 2.74 -0.82 -1.74
C VAL A 189 2.62 -0.22 -3.14
N ALA A 190 3.16 -0.88 -4.18
CA ALA A 190 2.98 -0.47 -5.57
C ALA A 190 1.50 -0.44 -5.96
N LEU A 191 0.74 -1.49 -5.63
CA LEU A 191 -0.70 -1.57 -5.87
C LEU A 191 -1.46 -0.42 -5.22
N ASN A 192 -1.17 -0.10 -3.96
CA ASN A 192 -1.79 1.04 -3.27
C ASN A 192 -1.45 2.38 -3.94
N THR A 193 -0.24 2.50 -4.51
CA THR A 193 0.16 3.70 -5.25
C THR A 193 -0.58 3.79 -6.58
N ILE A 194 -0.79 2.67 -7.28
CA ILE A 194 -1.58 2.58 -8.50
C ILE A 194 -3.04 2.96 -8.25
N ASP A 195 -3.66 2.45 -7.18
CA ASP A 195 -5.03 2.82 -6.78
C ASP A 195 -5.14 4.33 -6.48
N ARG A 196 -4.12 4.92 -5.86
CA ARG A 196 -4.04 6.38 -5.67
C ARG A 196 -3.97 7.12 -7.02
N ILE A 197 -3.20 6.64 -7.99
CA ILE A 197 -3.12 7.26 -9.33
C ILE A 197 -4.50 7.28 -9.98
N ILE A 198 -5.23 6.17 -9.96
CA ILE A 198 -6.59 6.07 -10.48
C ILE A 198 -7.50 7.09 -9.78
N THR A 199 -7.43 7.17 -8.45
CA THR A 199 -8.22 8.11 -7.65
C THR A 199 -7.90 9.56 -8.01
N VAL A 200 -6.63 9.91 -8.21
CA VAL A 200 -6.18 11.26 -8.57
C VAL A 200 -6.67 11.62 -9.98
N ILE A 201 -6.50 10.73 -10.96
CA ILE A 201 -7.00 10.96 -12.33
C ILE A 201 -8.51 11.17 -12.33
N MET A 202 -9.25 10.32 -11.61
CA MET A 202 -10.69 10.42 -11.51
C MET A 202 -11.13 11.77 -10.93
N ASN A 203 -10.53 12.20 -9.82
CA ASN A 203 -10.95 13.42 -9.12
C ASN A 203 -10.50 14.69 -9.85
N GLU A 204 -9.28 14.72 -10.39
CA GLU A 204 -8.67 15.93 -10.91
C GLU A 204 -8.81 16.08 -12.43
N LYS A 205 -8.93 14.98 -13.18
CA LYS A 205 -9.13 15.00 -14.63
C LYS A 205 -10.59 14.73 -14.99
N CYS A 206 -11.10 13.52 -14.66
CA CYS A 206 -12.40 13.08 -15.17
C CYS A 206 -13.55 13.92 -14.62
N ARG A 207 -13.66 14.09 -13.29
CA ARG A 207 -14.76 14.85 -12.67
C ARG A 207 -14.71 16.34 -13.01
N LYS A 208 -13.52 16.90 -13.25
CA LYS A 208 -13.35 18.31 -13.62
C LYS A 208 -13.33 18.52 -15.13
N ASN A 209 -13.54 17.45 -15.91
CA ASN A 209 -13.52 17.42 -17.38
C ASN A 209 -12.28 18.13 -17.97
N ARG A 210 -11.11 17.84 -17.40
CA ARG A 210 -9.83 18.41 -17.85
C ARG A 210 -9.17 17.48 -18.85
N SER A 211 -8.35 18.06 -19.74
CA SER A 211 -7.55 17.34 -20.73
C SER A 211 -6.11 17.84 -20.68
N PHE A 212 -5.17 16.92 -20.76
CA PHE A 212 -3.76 17.26 -20.91
C PHE A 212 -3.50 17.92 -22.28
N THR A 213 -2.48 18.76 -22.34
CA THR A 213 -1.95 19.17 -23.65
C THR A 213 -1.43 17.96 -24.42
N PRO A 214 -1.41 17.97 -25.78
CA PRO A 214 -0.89 16.85 -26.55
C PRO A 214 0.52 16.41 -26.13
N ASP A 215 1.43 17.38 -25.90
CA ASP A 215 2.79 17.08 -25.45
C ASP A 215 2.82 16.54 -24.03
N GLY A 216 2.03 17.12 -23.10
CA GLY A 216 1.94 16.63 -21.73
C GLY A 216 1.37 15.21 -21.63
N LEU A 217 0.37 14.88 -22.47
CA LEU A 217 -0.17 13.52 -22.57
C LEU A 217 0.89 12.55 -23.10
N LYS A 218 1.61 12.91 -24.18
CA LYS A 218 2.67 12.10 -24.76
C LYS A 218 3.79 11.80 -23.76
N GLU A 219 4.18 12.78 -22.96
CA GLU A 219 5.19 12.65 -21.92
C GLU A 219 4.74 11.67 -20.82
N LEU A 220 3.51 11.84 -20.30
CA LEU A 220 2.95 10.93 -19.31
C LEU A 220 2.79 9.51 -19.83
N GLN A 221 2.38 9.34 -21.10
CA GLN A 221 2.27 8.01 -21.72
C GLN A 221 3.64 7.34 -21.90
N ALA A 222 4.67 8.09 -22.30
CA ALA A 222 6.01 7.56 -22.43
C ALA A 222 6.56 7.10 -21.05
N LEU A 223 6.36 7.89 -20.01
CA LEU A 223 6.75 7.52 -18.66
C LEU A 223 5.97 6.30 -18.15
N HIS A 224 4.64 6.28 -18.36
CA HIS A 224 3.76 5.16 -18.04
C HIS A 224 4.23 3.86 -18.71
N HIS A 225 4.56 3.91 -19.99
CA HIS A 225 5.05 2.75 -20.72
C HIS A 225 6.34 2.19 -20.09
N ARG A 226 7.32 3.04 -19.78
CA ARG A 226 8.59 2.64 -19.17
C ARG A 226 8.39 2.00 -17.79
N VAL A 227 7.47 2.53 -16.97
CA VAL A 227 7.10 1.90 -15.69
C VAL A 227 6.49 0.51 -15.93
N GLY A 228 5.68 0.35 -16.97
CA GLY A 228 5.14 -0.95 -17.39
C GLY A 228 6.24 -1.96 -17.71
N VAL A 229 7.30 -1.54 -18.42
CA VAL A 229 8.49 -2.37 -18.69
C VAL A 229 9.19 -2.78 -17.40
N CYS A 230 9.32 -1.87 -16.42
CA CYS A 230 9.89 -2.22 -15.11
C CYS A 230 9.06 -3.28 -14.37
N LEU A 231 7.72 -3.22 -14.44
CA LEU A 231 6.85 -4.26 -13.87
C LEU A 231 7.03 -5.62 -14.57
N GLU A 232 7.24 -5.61 -15.86
CA GLU A 232 7.54 -6.83 -16.62
C GLU A 232 8.89 -7.42 -16.23
N GLN A 233 9.92 -6.59 -16.11
CA GLN A 233 11.24 -7.01 -15.62
C GLN A 233 11.17 -7.58 -14.19
N LEU A 234 10.37 -6.99 -13.30
CA LEU A 234 10.15 -7.55 -11.97
C LEU A 234 9.53 -8.96 -12.02
N ALA A 235 8.56 -9.19 -12.92
CA ALA A 235 8.00 -10.53 -13.11
C ALA A 235 9.04 -11.54 -13.60
N MET A 236 9.97 -11.12 -14.50
CA MET A 236 11.09 -11.94 -14.96
C MET A 236 12.08 -12.24 -13.83
N ILE A 237 12.42 -11.27 -13.01
CA ILE A 237 13.29 -11.44 -11.82
C ILE A 237 12.69 -12.44 -10.83
N LEU A 238 11.39 -12.37 -10.58
CA LEU A 238 10.69 -13.33 -9.72
C LEU A 238 10.64 -14.74 -10.33
N ALA A 239 10.67 -14.86 -11.67
CA ALA A 239 10.72 -16.13 -12.36
C ALA A 239 12.08 -16.81 -12.30
N GLU A 240 13.15 -16.02 -12.30
CA GLU A 240 14.51 -16.52 -12.42
C GLU A 240 14.96 -17.25 -11.15
N LYS A 241 15.45 -18.47 -11.32
CA LYS A 241 15.96 -19.32 -10.24
C LYS A 241 17.48 -19.22 -10.10
N ASP A 242 18.17 -18.98 -11.21
CA ASP A 242 19.61 -18.81 -11.23
C ASP A 242 19.96 -17.45 -10.61
N LEU A 243 20.82 -17.49 -9.59
CA LEU A 243 21.16 -16.31 -8.80
C LEU A 243 21.92 -15.25 -9.62
N GLU A 244 22.86 -15.68 -10.47
CA GLU A 244 23.66 -14.75 -11.27
C GLU A 244 22.82 -14.09 -12.36
N LYS A 245 21.95 -14.85 -13.03
CA LYS A 245 21.01 -14.28 -13.99
C LYS A 245 20.04 -13.32 -13.34
N ARG A 246 19.54 -13.66 -12.15
CA ARG A 246 18.67 -12.79 -11.36
C ARG A 246 19.35 -11.48 -10.99
N ARG A 247 20.63 -11.51 -10.55
CA ARG A 247 21.44 -10.31 -10.31
C ARG A 247 21.58 -9.44 -11.56
N ALA A 248 21.87 -10.05 -12.69
CA ALA A 248 21.96 -9.33 -13.97
C ALA A 248 20.65 -8.62 -14.33
N LEU A 249 19.50 -9.30 -14.15
CA LEU A 249 18.17 -8.70 -14.36
C LEU A 249 17.88 -7.56 -13.36
N CYS A 250 18.26 -7.72 -12.09
CA CYS A 250 18.14 -6.67 -11.08
C CYS A 250 18.97 -5.43 -11.44
N ASN A 251 20.20 -5.61 -11.92
CA ASN A 251 21.04 -4.51 -12.37
C ASN A 251 20.42 -3.79 -13.56
N THR A 252 19.88 -4.53 -14.53
CA THR A 252 19.18 -3.95 -15.68
C THR A 252 17.98 -3.11 -15.24
N LEU A 253 17.14 -3.62 -14.33
CA LEU A 253 16.01 -2.89 -13.77
C LEU A 253 16.46 -1.63 -13.02
N ASN A 254 17.52 -1.70 -12.21
CA ASN A 254 18.05 -0.55 -11.49
C ASN A 254 18.59 0.54 -12.42
N ASN A 255 19.28 0.17 -13.50
CA ASN A 255 19.73 1.12 -14.52
C ASN A 255 18.57 1.82 -15.20
N GLU A 256 17.51 1.08 -15.56
CA GLU A 256 16.29 1.66 -16.15
C GLU A 256 15.57 2.58 -15.14
N ARG A 257 15.48 2.18 -13.88
CA ARG A 257 14.93 3.03 -12.80
C ARG A 257 15.66 4.36 -12.71
N GLU A 258 16.98 4.35 -12.69
CA GLU A 258 17.79 5.58 -12.61
C GLU A 258 17.61 6.45 -13.85
N ALA A 259 17.52 5.84 -15.03
CA ALA A 259 17.25 6.55 -16.27
C ALA A 259 15.86 7.22 -16.22
N ILE A 260 14.83 6.50 -15.77
CA ILE A 260 13.48 7.06 -15.60
C ILE A 260 13.49 8.26 -14.66
N LEU A 261 14.19 8.16 -13.52
CA LEU A 261 14.23 9.26 -12.54
C LEU A 261 14.96 10.50 -13.09
N ARG A 262 16.05 10.32 -13.85
CA ARG A 262 16.75 11.44 -14.53
C ARG A 262 15.85 12.10 -15.57
N ASP A 263 15.25 11.30 -16.45
CA ASP A 263 14.38 11.83 -17.53
C ASP A 263 13.14 12.49 -16.98
N SER A 264 12.61 11.99 -15.86
CA SER A 264 11.48 12.60 -15.17
C SER A 264 11.78 14.03 -14.71
N TYR A 265 12.98 14.31 -14.27
CA TYR A 265 13.40 15.69 -13.94
C TYR A 265 13.33 16.61 -15.16
N GLU A 266 13.83 16.16 -16.31
CA GLU A 266 13.77 16.92 -17.56
C GLU A 266 12.32 17.13 -18.05
N LEU A 267 11.45 16.14 -17.87
CA LEU A 267 10.02 16.27 -18.17
C LEU A 267 9.38 17.37 -17.31
N THR A 268 9.77 17.45 -16.04
CA THR A 268 9.30 18.53 -15.14
C THR A 268 9.70 19.89 -15.65
N LEU A 269 10.94 20.08 -16.08
CA LEU A 269 11.43 21.35 -16.63
C LEU A 269 10.67 21.74 -17.90
N ARG A 270 10.45 20.82 -18.83
CA ARG A 270 9.66 21.05 -20.05
C ARG A 270 8.20 21.41 -19.74
N HIS A 271 7.61 20.75 -18.74
CA HIS A 271 6.26 21.08 -18.29
C HIS A 271 6.19 22.52 -17.74
N MET A 272 7.14 22.92 -16.88
CA MET A 272 7.22 24.27 -16.32
C MET A 272 7.44 25.32 -17.39
N GLU A 273 8.20 25.04 -18.44
CA GLU A 273 8.36 25.92 -19.59
C GLU A 273 7.02 26.13 -20.32
N ARG A 274 6.22 25.09 -20.54
CA ARG A 274 4.87 25.23 -21.13
C ARG A 274 3.95 26.08 -20.27
N VAL A 275 3.99 25.91 -18.96
CA VAL A 275 3.22 26.73 -18.01
C VAL A 275 3.67 28.19 -18.07
N SER A 276 4.97 28.47 -18.10
CA SER A 276 5.51 29.82 -18.16
C SER A 276 5.17 30.55 -19.47
N ARG A 277 4.98 29.81 -20.55
CA ARG A 277 4.50 30.34 -21.85
C ARG A 277 3.00 30.63 -21.87
N GLY A 278 2.29 30.43 -20.77
CA GLY A 278 0.86 30.73 -20.64
C GLY A 278 -0.07 29.77 -21.37
N LEU A 279 0.35 28.55 -21.69
CA LEU A 279 -0.51 27.54 -22.32
C LEU A 279 -1.60 27.11 -21.34
N SER A 280 -2.86 27.52 -21.59
CA SER A 280 -3.99 27.31 -20.67
C SER A 280 -4.16 25.85 -20.24
N GLY A 281 -4.14 24.91 -21.19
CA GLY A 281 -4.23 23.49 -20.87
C GLY A 281 -3.07 22.96 -20.01
N ALA A 282 -1.87 23.52 -20.10
CA ALA A 282 -0.75 23.19 -19.24
C ALA A 282 -0.93 23.76 -17.84
N ILE A 283 -1.47 24.96 -17.70
CA ILE A 283 -1.78 25.62 -16.42
C ILE A 283 -2.89 24.84 -15.70
N ASP A 284 -4.00 24.54 -16.40
CA ASP A 284 -5.18 23.87 -15.84
C ASP A 284 -4.88 22.47 -15.29
N THR A 285 -3.89 21.77 -15.88
CA THR A 285 -3.52 20.41 -15.50
C THR A 285 -2.17 20.34 -14.80
N SER A 286 -1.53 21.47 -14.45
CA SER A 286 -0.16 21.49 -13.94
C SER A 286 0.01 20.66 -12.67
N ALA A 287 -0.83 20.89 -11.67
CA ALA A 287 -0.77 20.14 -10.41
C ALA A 287 -0.98 18.64 -10.64
N LEU A 288 -1.94 18.27 -11.49
CA LEU A 288 -2.23 16.87 -11.82
C LEU A 288 -1.04 16.23 -12.56
N HIS A 289 -0.45 16.92 -13.55
CA HIS A 289 0.68 16.42 -14.32
C HIS A 289 1.87 16.07 -13.41
N LEU A 290 2.24 17.01 -12.53
CA LEU A 290 3.34 16.83 -11.59
C LEU A 290 3.05 15.76 -10.53
N GLU A 291 1.81 15.67 -10.03
CA GLU A 291 1.43 14.63 -9.09
C GLU A 291 1.50 13.24 -9.73
N LEU A 292 1.00 13.06 -10.95
CA LEU A 292 1.10 11.80 -11.68
C LEU A 292 2.54 11.39 -11.93
N GLN A 293 3.38 12.32 -12.36
CA GLN A 293 4.80 12.08 -12.56
C GLN A 293 5.48 11.62 -11.27
N SER A 294 5.20 12.29 -10.15
CA SER A 294 5.71 11.91 -8.83
C SER A 294 5.23 10.50 -8.40
N LEU A 295 3.97 10.18 -8.64
CA LEU A 295 3.42 8.87 -8.33
C LEU A 295 4.00 7.77 -9.21
N PHE A 296 4.24 8.03 -10.51
CA PHE A 296 4.90 7.09 -11.42
C PHE A 296 6.34 6.81 -10.96
N ASN A 297 7.10 7.84 -10.60
CA ASN A 297 8.43 7.70 -10.03
C ASN A 297 8.43 6.89 -8.73
N ARG A 298 7.41 7.07 -7.89
CA ARG A 298 7.24 6.29 -6.67
C ARG A 298 7.00 4.81 -6.96
N VAL A 299 6.18 4.48 -7.97
CA VAL A 299 5.97 3.09 -8.39
C VAL A 299 7.30 2.46 -8.84
N VAL A 300 8.10 3.17 -9.65
CA VAL A 300 9.42 2.72 -10.11
C VAL A 300 10.36 2.47 -8.92
N GLY A 301 10.41 3.38 -7.94
CA GLY A 301 11.21 3.21 -6.74
C GLY A 301 10.82 1.96 -5.93
N ILE A 302 9.51 1.71 -5.80
CA ILE A 302 8.98 0.53 -5.10
C ILE A 302 9.31 -0.76 -5.86
N ILE A 303 9.20 -0.77 -7.20
CA ILE A 303 9.55 -1.91 -8.06
C ILE A 303 11.04 -2.23 -7.89
N GLY A 304 11.92 -1.23 -7.91
CA GLY A 304 13.35 -1.41 -7.66
C GLY A 304 13.62 -2.03 -6.29
N SER A 305 12.91 -1.58 -5.24
CA SER A 305 13.02 -2.19 -3.90
C SER A 305 12.50 -3.63 -3.86
N ALA A 306 11.48 -3.98 -4.64
CA ALA A 306 10.98 -5.35 -4.75
C ALA A 306 11.98 -6.28 -5.44
N ALA A 307 12.74 -5.76 -6.39
CA ALA A 307 13.76 -6.50 -7.12
C ALA A 307 15.07 -6.62 -6.35
N SER A 308 15.40 -5.62 -5.50
CA SER A 308 16.66 -5.58 -4.76
C SER A 308 16.71 -6.75 -3.77
N MET A 309 17.67 -7.62 -4.01
CA MET A 309 18.04 -8.68 -3.10
C MET A 309 19.24 -8.19 -2.30
N ASP A 310 18.98 -7.72 -1.10
CA ASP A 310 20.05 -7.58 -0.11
C ASP A 310 20.35 -9.00 0.41
N TYR A 311 21.07 -9.76 -0.42
CA TYR A 311 21.77 -10.92 0.11
C TYR A 311 22.90 -10.34 0.96
N GLY A 312 22.68 -10.23 2.26
CA GLY A 312 23.79 -10.16 3.19
C GLY A 312 24.73 -11.27 2.75
N THR A 313 25.85 -10.89 2.14
CA THR A 313 26.91 -11.84 1.80
C THR A 313 27.25 -12.56 3.10
N PRO A 314 27.04 -13.88 3.19
CA PRO A 314 27.69 -14.62 4.24
C PRO A 314 29.19 -14.56 3.88
N ASN A 315 29.95 -13.88 4.71
CA ASN A 315 31.41 -13.73 4.62
C ASN A 315 31.95 -12.61 3.69
N ASP A 316 31.82 -11.36 4.11
CA ASP A 316 33.05 -10.56 4.15
C ASP A 316 33.81 -11.06 5.39
N PRO A 317 35.03 -11.61 5.25
CA PRO A 317 35.87 -11.89 6.40
C PRO A 317 36.11 -10.55 7.11
N GLU A 318 35.86 -10.51 8.43
CA GLU A 318 36.24 -9.38 9.26
C GLU A 318 37.65 -8.96 8.91
N PRO A 319 37.94 -7.66 8.71
CA PRO A 319 39.31 -7.21 8.56
C PRO A 319 40.03 -7.59 9.85
N GLN A 320 40.91 -8.59 9.72
CA GLN A 320 41.87 -8.93 10.78
C GLN A 320 42.73 -7.68 11.00
N GLY A 321 42.43 -6.93 12.08
CA GLY A 321 43.22 -5.86 12.61
C GLY A 321 44.44 -6.38 13.37
#